data_ce0ba46f7a6a37e27d231e505f104130
#
_entry.id   ce0ba46f7a6a37e27d231e505f104130
#
_cell.length_a   1.000
_cell.length_b   1.000
_cell.length_c   1.000
_cell.angle_alpha   90.00
_cell.angle_beta   90.00
_cell.angle_gamma   90.00
#
_symmetry.space_group_name_H-M   'P 1'
#
loop_
_entity.id
_entity.type
_entity.pdbx_description
1 polymer ?
#
loop_
_entity_poly.entity_id
_entity_poly.type
_entity_poly.pdbx_seq_one_letter_code
_entity_poly.pdbx_strand_id
1 'polypeptide(L)'
;DFRRRSLHRCVNYGLDQTGRWDATVSLSRTAKRDVEWLATKELFRFNSAPIRSLALSLRPSLATDASKEGWGAVLTIPRRGEASRAPSISKVTAHGLWSTGERARSINFLEATAVAKAIFAFTDEISTHKELLIESDNSTTVSYLNRWGGRYKHIAEALQPAQQALLSWRVHVTAVHRPGVLNQEADR
;
A
#
# COMPACT_ATOMS: atom_id res chain seq x y z
N ASP A 1 4.80 9.03 -4.94
CA ASP A 1 5.65 8.20 -5.77
C ASP A 1 6.95 7.86 -5.02
N PHE A 2 7.03 6.61 -4.58
CA PHE A 2 8.15 6.09 -3.77
C PHE A 2 9.50 6.21 -4.51
N ARG A 3 9.51 5.97 -5.82
CA ARG A 3 10.72 5.95 -6.64
C ARG A 3 11.30 7.34 -6.90
N ARG A 4 10.48 8.37 -6.97
CA ARG A 4 10.98 9.75 -7.09
C ARG A 4 11.75 10.23 -5.86
N ARG A 5 11.52 9.65 -4.69
CA ARG A 5 12.16 10.08 -3.44
C ARG A 5 13.63 9.80 -3.36
N SER A 6 14.10 8.70 -3.95
CA SER A 6 15.53 8.42 -4.02
C SER A 6 16.27 9.48 -4.84
N LEU A 7 15.64 9.93 -5.94
CA LEU A 7 16.14 11.02 -6.77
C LEU A 7 16.12 12.35 -6.02
N HIS A 8 15.00 12.71 -5.38
CA HIS A 8 14.91 13.93 -4.58
C HIS A 8 15.97 13.99 -3.47
N ARG A 9 16.28 12.87 -2.83
CA ARG A 9 17.35 12.83 -1.81
C ARG A 9 18.72 13.11 -2.41
N CYS A 10 19.01 12.58 -3.59
CA CYS A 10 20.29 12.85 -4.27
C CYS A 10 20.39 14.33 -4.68
N VAL A 11 19.29 14.91 -5.19
CA VAL A 11 19.24 16.34 -5.57
C VAL A 11 19.40 17.23 -4.34
N ASN A 12 18.64 16.97 -3.26
CA ASN A 12 18.73 17.77 -2.04
C ASN A 12 20.14 17.67 -1.43
N TYR A 13 20.73 16.47 -1.38
CA TYR A 13 22.10 16.32 -0.91
C TYR A 13 23.10 17.13 -1.76
N GLY A 14 22.96 17.11 -3.08
CA GLY A 14 23.79 17.92 -3.98
C GLY A 14 23.62 19.42 -3.74
N LEU A 15 22.38 19.88 -3.55
CA LEU A 15 22.08 21.27 -3.19
C LEU A 15 22.68 21.68 -1.85
N ASP A 16 22.55 20.83 -0.83
CA ASP A 16 23.12 21.09 0.52
C ASP A 16 24.65 21.21 0.48
N GLN A 17 25.32 20.46 -0.43
CA GLN A 17 26.76 20.51 -0.57
C GLN A 17 27.27 21.67 -1.44
N THR A 18 26.52 22.08 -2.44
CA THR A 18 27.00 23.02 -3.47
C THR A 18 26.28 24.35 -3.50
N GLY A 19 25.08 24.41 -2.94
CA GLY A 19 24.16 25.58 -3.03
C GLY A 19 23.67 25.87 -4.43
N ARG A 20 23.90 24.99 -5.42
CA ARG A 20 23.64 25.25 -6.84
C ARG A 20 22.68 24.19 -7.43
N TRP A 21 21.67 24.67 -8.16
CA TRP A 21 20.69 23.82 -8.83
C TRP A 21 21.23 23.10 -10.07
N ASP A 22 22.29 23.63 -10.68
CA ASP A 22 22.95 23.11 -11.88
C ASP A 22 24.14 22.20 -11.56
N ALA A 23 24.35 21.88 -10.29
CA ALA A 23 25.45 21.01 -9.88
C ALA A 23 25.24 19.56 -10.30
N THR A 24 26.31 18.91 -10.74
CA THR A 24 26.31 17.47 -11.02
C THR A 24 26.22 16.71 -9.70
N VAL A 25 25.23 15.81 -9.60
CA VAL A 25 25.02 14.98 -8.42
C VAL A 25 25.26 13.51 -8.72
N SER A 26 25.90 12.79 -7.79
CA SER A 26 26.07 11.36 -7.88
C SER A 26 24.81 10.63 -7.44
N LEU A 27 24.29 9.77 -8.30
CA LEU A 27 23.11 8.96 -7.98
C LEU A 27 23.50 7.75 -7.12
N SER A 28 22.80 7.54 -6.01
CA SER A 28 22.90 6.33 -5.23
C SER A 28 22.48 5.10 -6.07
N ARG A 29 22.88 3.89 -5.66
CA ARG A 29 22.49 2.64 -6.35
C ARG A 29 20.96 2.52 -6.45
N THR A 30 20.22 2.90 -5.40
CA THR A 30 18.75 2.92 -5.39
C THR A 30 18.21 3.93 -6.39
N ALA A 31 18.76 5.15 -6.43
CA ALA A 31 18.33 6.18 -7.36
C ALA A 31 18.59 5.78 -8.83
N LYS A 32 19.71 5.13 -9.12
CA LYS A 32 19.98 4.60 -10.48
C LYS A 32 18.93 3.58 -10.90
N ARG A 33 18.63 2.58 -10.06
CA ARG A 33 17.55 1.62 -10.33
C ARG A 33 16.19 2.26 -10.52
N ASP A 34 15.89 3.31 -9.76
CA ASP A 34 14.63 4.03 -9.90
C ASP A 34 14.56 4.81 -11.22
N VAL A 35 15.67 5.41 -11.68
CA VAL A 35 15.76 6.03 -13.01
C VAL A 35 15.58 5.00 -14.11
N GLU A 36 16.29 3.87 -14.04
CA GLU A 36 16.17 2.78 -15.01
C GLU A 36 14.72 2.30 -15.12
N TRP A 37 14.05 2.09 -13.98
CA TRP A 37 12.65 1.71 -13.99
C TRP A 37 11.74 2.80 -14.56
N LEU A 38 11.97 4.07 -14.22
CA LEU A 38 11.22 5.20 -14.78
C LEU A 38 11.40 5.34 -16.30
N ALA A 39 12.56 4.92 -16.82
CA ALA A 39 12.84 4.92 -18.25
C ALA A 39 12.20 3.73 -19.01
N THR A 40 11.68 2.73 -18.30
CA THR A 40 11.01 1.60 -18.93
C THR A 40 9.65 1.96 -19.49
N LYS A 41 9.21 1.28 -20.56
CA LYS A 41 7.86 1.44 -21.13
C LYS A 41 6.73 1.11 -20.15
N GLU A 42 7.04 0.44 -19.04
CA GLU A 42 6.09 0.14 -17.97
C GLU A 42 5.47 1.42 -17.38
N LEU A 43 6.24 2.52 -17.25
CA LEU A 43 5.73 3.79 -16.75
C LEU A 43 4.53 4.29 -17.57
N PHE A 44 4.57 4.15 -18.90
CA PHE A 44 3.47 4.58 -19.78
C PHE A 44 2.21 3.73 -19.59
N ARG A 45 2.35 2.46 -19.21
CA ARG A 45 1.21 1.57 -18.91
C ARG A 45 0.53 1.94 -17.59
N PHE A 46 1.28 2.52 -16.64
CA PHE A 46 0.76 2.91 -15.32
C PHE A 46 0.24 4.35 -15.27
N ASN A 47 0.54 5.19 -16.25
CA ASN A 47 0.05 6.58 -16.29
C ASN A 47 -1.42 6.72 -16.72
N SER A 48 -2.04 5.67 -17.24
CA SER A 48 -3.48 5.62 -17.48
C SER A 48 -4.20 5.18 -16.19
N ALA A 49 -4.25 6.06 -15.20
CA ALA A 49 -5.15 5.82 -14.07
C ALA A 49 -6.60 5.80 -14.59
N PRO A 50 -7.36 4.73 -14.35
CA PRO A 50 -8.75 4.72 -14.75
C PRO A 50 -9.49 5.85 -14.04
N ILE A 51 -10.33 6.58 -14.78
CA ILE A 51 -11.26 7.54 -14.18
C ILE A 51 -12.06 6.75 -13.14
N ARG A 52 -12.01 7.19 -11.88
CA ARG A 52 -12.65 6.52 -10.75
C ARG A 52 -14.11 6.27 -11.10
N SER A 53 -14.48 5.01 -11.23
CA SER A 53 -15.88 4.64 -11.33
C SER A 53 -16.58 5.03 -10.03
N LEU A 54 -17.67 5.80 -10.13
CA LEU A 54 -18.54 6.16 -9.01
C LEU A 54 -19.28 4.96 -8.40
N ALA A 55 -19.12 3.77 -8.94
CA ALA A 55 -19.69 2.53 -8.39
C ALA A 55 -18.95 2.08 -7.13
N LEU A 56 -19.08 2.87 -6.06
CA LEU A 56 -18.48 2.62 -4.73
C LEU A 56 -18.92 1.29 -4.08
N SER A 57 -19.96 0.65 -4.58
CA SER A 57 -20.63 -0.46 -3.90
C SER A 57 -20.16 -1.87 -4.24
N LEU A 58 -19.23 -2.05 -5.19
CA LEU A 58 -18.84 -3.38 -5.68
C LEU A 58 -17.32 -3.63 -5.68
N ARG A 59 -16.53 -2.82 -4.98
CA ARG A 59 -15.09 -3.07 -4.84
C ARG A 59 -14.78 -3.84 -3.55
N PRO A 60 -13.80 -4.76 -3.56
CA PRO A 60 -13.33 -5.39 -2.33
C PRO A 60 -12.83 -4.35 -1.34
N SER A 61 -13.06 -4.58 -0.05
CA SER A 61 -12.46 -3.80 1.02
C SER A 61 -11.63 -4.69 1.94
N LEU A 62 -10.43 -4.23 2.26
CA LEU A 62 -9.48 -4.87 3.15
C LEU A 62 -9.34 -4.02 4.41
N ALA A 63 -9.87 -4.51 5.52
CA ALA A 63 -9.65 -3.94 6.85
C ALA A 63 -8.45 -4.63 7.51
N THR A 64 -7.56 -3.86 8.10
CA THR A 64 -6.38 -4.38 8.82
C THR A 64 -6.22 -3.72 10.17
N ASP A 65 -5.66 -4.45 11.11
CA ASP A 65 -5.30 -3.97 12.43
C ASP A 65 -3.99 -4.61 12.89
N ALA A 66 -3.25 -3.93 13.77
CA ALA A 66 -2.00 -4.41 14.33
C ALA A 66 -1.87 -4.07 15.81
N SER A 67 -1.59 -5.09 16.61
CA SER A 67 -1.17 -4.95 18.00
C SER A 67 0.36 -5.12 18.13
N LYS A 68 0.85 -5.16 19.37
CA LYS A 68 2.26 -5.52 19.63
C LYS A 68 2.52 -7.03 19.49
N GLU A 69 1.50 -7.85 19.56
CA GLU A 69 1.57 -9.30 19.52
C GLU A 69 1.46 -9.85 18.09
N GLY A 70 0.56 -9.27 17.30
CA GLY A 70 0.25 -9.79 15.97
C GLY A 70 -0.53 -8.80 15.10
N TRP A 71 -1.01 -9.31 13.98
CA TRP A 71 -1.82 -8.59 13.02
C TRP A 71 -3.06 -9.39 12.64
N GLY A 72 -4.12 -8.67 12.30
CA GLY A 72 -5.36 -9.22 11.78
C GLY A 72 -5.80 -8.51 10.49
N ALA A 73 -6.55 -9.20 9.66
CA ALA A 73 -7.09 -8.66 8.43
C ALA A 73 -8.40 -9.33 8.04
N VAL A 74 -9.32 -8.55 7.49
CA VAL A 74 -10.59 -9.02 6.94
C VAL A 74 -10.74 -8.47 5.52
N LEU A 75 -10.81 -9.37 4.54
CA LEU A 75 -11.14 -9.03 3.16
C LEU A 75 -12.62 -9.27 2.92
N THR A 76 -13.33 -8.21 2.56
CA THR A 76 -14.76 -8.22 2.21
C THR A 76 -14.91 -8.11 0.69
N ILE A 77 -15.52 -9.11 0.06
CA ILE A 77 -15.70 -9.18 -1.38
C ILE A 77 -17.19 -9.13 -1.69
N PRO A 78 -17.69 -8.03 -2.28
CA PRO A 78 -19.07 -7.97 -2.76
C PRO A 78 -19.20 -8.83 -4.02
N ARG A 79 -20.17 -9.74 -4.03
CA ARG A 79 -20.53 -10.55 -5.20
C ARG A 79 -21.80 -10.01 -5.84
N ARG A 80 -21.77 -9.84 -7.15
CA ARG A 80 -23.03 -9.56 -7.88
C ARG A 80 -23.94 -10.76 -7.75
N GLY A 81 -25.16 -10.52 -7.28
CA GLY A 81 -26.23 -11.54 -7.40
C GLY A 81 -26.52 -11.81 -8.88
N GLU A 82 -26.82 -13.06 -9.22
CA GLU A 82 -27.47 -13.38 -10.49
C GLU A 82 -28.80 -12.61 -10.58
N ALA A 83 -29.33 -12.39 -11.79
CA ALA A 83 -30.39 -11.43 -12.15
C ALA A 83 -31.66 -11.41 -11.25
N SER A 84 -31.79 -12.29 -10.29
CA SER A 84 -32.92 -12.39 -9.35
C SER A 84 -32.51 -12.49 -7.86
N ARG A 85 -31.22 -12.38 -7.51
CA ARG A 85 -30.73 -12.48 -6.14
C ARG A 85 -30.10 -11.17 -5.65
N ALA A 86 -30.34 -10.84 -4.38
CA ALA A 86 -29.67 -9.74 -3.71
C ALA A 86 -28.14 -9.90 -3.75
N PRO A 87 -27.35 -8.81 -3.82
CA PRO A 87 -25.89 -8.87 -3.72
C PRO A 87 -25.47 -9.61 -2.45
N SER A 88 -24.56 -10.55 -2.56
CA SER A 88 -24.00 -11.27 -1.41
C SER A 88 -22.63 -10.72 -1.07
N ILE A 89 -22.21 -10.88 0.19
CA ILE A 89 -20.91 -10.47 0.69
C ILE A 89 -20.18 -11.73 1.15
N SER A 90 -18.97 -11.93 0.62
CA SER A 90 -18.02 -12.95 1.11
C SER A 90 -16.99 -12.26 1.98
N LYS A 91 -16.67 -12.84 3.15
CA LYS A 91 -15.59 -12.36 4.03
C LYS A 91 -14.55 -13.46 4.18
N VAL A 92 -13.30 -13.09 4.07
CA VAL A 92 -12.13 -13.94 4.32
C VAL A 92 -11.26 -13.26 5.34
N THR A 93 -10.73 -14.02 6.29
CA THR A 93 -9.88 -13.49 7.38
C THR A 93 -8.48 -14.08 7.32
N ALA A 94 -7.49 -13.29 7.71
CA ALA A 94 -6.13 -13.73 7.92
C ALA A 94 -5.56 -13.05 9.16
N HIS A 95 -4.69 -13.73 9.87
CA HIS A 95 -4.01 -13.20 11.04
C HIS A 95 -2.65 -13.88 11.22
N GLY A 96 -1.80 -13.30 12.07
CA GLY A 96 -0.52 -13.90 12.39
C GLY A 96 0.22 -13.17 13.51
N LEU A 97 1.16 -13.84 14.12
CA LEU A 97 2.03 -13.27 15.14
C LEU A 97 3.23 -12.57 14.50
N TRP A 98 3.73 -11.56 15.17
CA TRP A 98 4.98 -10.92 14.79
C TRP A 98 6.19 -11.77 15.17
N SER A 99 7.21 -11.75 14.34
CA SER A 99 8.55 -12.16 14.74
C SER A 99 9.09 -11.24 15.85
N THR A 100 10.10 -11.71 16.60
CA THR A 100 10.74 -10.90 17.65
C THR A 100 11.27 -9.56 17.09
N GLY A 101 11.82 -9.56 15.88
CA GLY A 101 12.33 -8.34 15.23
C GLY A 101 11.23 -7.36 14.81
N GLU A 102 10.08 -7.87 14.35
CA GLU A 102 8.92 -7.03 14.01
C GLU A 102 8.30 -6.43 15.27
N ARG A 103 8.10 -7.22 16.32
CA ARG A 103 7.50 -6.78 17.60
C ARG A 103 8.22 -5.58 18.23
N ALA A 104 9.53 -5.47 18.04
CA ALA A 104 10.34 -4.35 18.54
C ALA A 104 10.12 -3.04 17.75
N ARG A 105 9.40 -3.07 16.64
CA ARG A 105 9.19 -1.90 15.80
C ARG A 105 8.06 -1.00 16.32
N SER A 106 7.99 0.23 15.75
CA SER A 106 6.90 1.17 16.08
C SER A 106 5.54 0.65 15.60
N ILE A 107 4.46 1.06 16.26
CA ILE A 107 3.11 0.67 15.85
C ILE A 107 2.81 1.08 14.41
N ASN A 108 3.23 2.26 13.95
CA ASN A 108 3.05 2.68 12.56
C ASN A 108 3.74 1.75 11.55
N PHE A 109 4.88 1.16 11.92
CA PHE A 109 5.55 0.15 11.11
C PHE A 109 4.76 -1.17 11.10
N LEU A 110 4.26 -1.60 12.24
CA LEU A 110 3.47 -2.81 12.38
C LEU A 110 2.18 -2.72 11.57
N GLU A 111 1.46 -1.59 11.66
CA GLU A 111 0.27 -1.32 10.87
C GLU A 111 0.53 -1.38 9.35
N ALA A 112 1.60 -0.72 8.88
CA ALA A 112 1.98 -0.79 7.47
C ALA A 112 2.37 -2.22 7.05
N THR A 113 3.03 -2.96 7.94
CA THR A 113 3.42 -4.35 7.69
C THR A 113 2.21 -5.28 7.68
N ALA A 114 1.20 -5.02 8.56
CA ALA A 114 -0.07 -5.75 8.55
C ALA A 114 -0.76 -5.66 7.20
N VAL A 115 -0.87 -4.46 6.64
CA VAL A 115 -1.41 -4.26 5.28
C VAL A 115 -0.62 -5.06 4.25
N ALA A 116 0.71 -5.01 4.29
CA ALA A 116 1.53 -5.75 3.33
C ALA A 116 1.32 -7.26 3.45
N LYS A 117 1.31 -7.80 4.67
CA LYS A 117 1.06 -9.23 4.92
C LYS A 117 -0.35 -9.65 4.47
N ALA A 118 -1.37 -8.82 4.73
CA ALA A 118 -2.74 -9.08 4.33
C ALA A 118 -2.90 -9.12 2.80
N ILE A 119 -2.26 -8.20 2.07
CA ILE A 119 -2.27 -8.21 0.60
C ILE A 119 -1.70 -9.52 0.05
N PHE A 120 -0.64 -10.04 0.65
CA PHE A 120 -0.07 -11.33 0.24
C PHE A 120 -0.90 -12.52 0.68
N ALA A 121 -1.53 -12.46 1.86
CA ALA A 121 -2.42 -13.52 2.34
C ALA A 121 -3.66 -13.71 1.46
N PHE A 122 -4.14 -12.63 0.82
CA PHE A 122 -5.30 -12.63 -0.06
C PHE A 122 -4.95 -12.42 -1.54
N THR A 123 -3.78 -12.92 -1.97
CA THR A 123 -3.29 -12.75 -3.35
C THR A 123 -4.30 -13.23 -4.39
N ASP A 124 -4.87 -14.42 -4.20
CA ASP A 124 -5.77 -15.04 -5.17
C ASP A 124 -7.08 -14.23 -5.32
N GLU A 125 -7.58 -13.71 -4.23
CA GLU A 125 -8.80 -12.89 -4.25
C GLU A 125 -8.51 -11.49 -4.82
N ILE A 126 -7.47 -10.81 -4.31
CA ILE A 126 -7.19 -9.41 -4.68
C ILE A 126 -6.76 -9.30 -6.14
N SER A 127 -5.93 -10.21 -6.64
CA SER A 127 -5.36 -10.14 -8.00
C SER A 127 -6.40 -10.22 -9.12
N THR A 128 -7.59 -10.73 -8.83
CA THR A 128 -8.71 -10.83 -9.80
C THR A 128 -9.49 -9.52 -9.95
N HIS A 129 -9.26 -8.53 -9.06
CA HIS A 129 -9.98 -7.27 -9.05
C HIS A 129 -9.13 -6.14 -9.63
N LYS A 130 -9.79 -5.06 -10.06
CA LYS A 130 -9.12 -3.85 -10.57
C LYS A 130 -8.91 -2.78 -9.50
N GLU A 131 -9.72 -2.82 -8.46
CA GLU A 131 -9.73 -1.83 -7.38
C GLU A 131 -9.75 -2.54 -6.03
N LEU A 132 -9.07 -1.97 -5.04
CA LEU A 132 -9.08 -2.40 -3.65
C LEU A 132 -9.22 -1.17 -2.75
N LEU A 133 -10.19 -1.19 -1.86
CA LEU A 133 -10.28 -0.25 -0.75
C LEU A 133 -9.52 -0.82 0.44
N ILE A 134 -8.59 -0.06 1.03
CA ILE A 134 -7.93 -0.44 2.28
C ILE A 134 -8.45 0.47 3.39
N GLU A 135 -8.90 -0.13 4.47
CA GLU A 135 -9.39 0.54 5.66
C GLU A 135 -8.42 0.30 6.82
N SER A 136 -7.95 1.36 7.46
CA SER A 136 -7.05 1.29 8.63
C SER A 136 -7.34 2.47 9.55
N ASP A 137 -7.23 2.26 10.84
CA ASP A 137 -7.34 3.32 11.85
C ASP A 137 -6.04 4.11 12.03
N ASN A 138 -4.96 3.68 11.41
CA ASN A 138 -3.68 4.36 11.43
C ASN A 138 -3.55 5.37 10.27
N SER A 139 -3.71 6.65 10.57
CA SER A 139 -3.63 7.74 9.60
C SER A 139 -2.27 7.82 8.87
N THR A 140 -1.18 7.39 9.52
CA THR A 140 0.15 7.29 8.90
C THR A 140 0.13 6.24 7.79
N THR A 141 -0.37 5.05 8.06
CA THR A 141 -0.49 3.96 7.09
C THR A 141 -1.35 4.39 5.90
N VAL A 142 -2.53 4.98 6.14
CA VAL A 142 -3.41 5.52 5.09
C VAL A 142 -2.69 6.55 4.21
N SER A 143 -1.94 7.49 4.83
CA SER A 143 -1.17 8.49 4.08
C SER A 143 -0.08 7.84 3.21
N TYR A 144 0.59 6.80 3.71
CA TYR A 144 1.64 6.10 2.98
C TYR A 144 1.08 5.29 1.81
N LEU A 145 -0.07 4.64 1.98
CA LEU A 145 -0.76 3.89 0.92
C LEU A 145 -1.21 4.81 -0.21
N ASN A 146 -1.88 5.91 0.10
CA ASN A 146 -2.37 6.84 -0.92
C ASN A 146 -1.27 7.58 -1.68
N ARG A 147 -0.11 7.80 -1.05
CA ARG A 147 1.05 8.48 -1.65
C ARG A 147 2.15 7.53 -2.09
N TRP A 148 2.04 6.26 -1.71
CA TRP A 148 3.09 5.24 -1.86
C TRP A 148 4.44 5.73 -1.36
N GLY A 149 4.43 6.28 -0.15
CA GLY A 149 5.61 6.76 0.49
C GLY A 149 5.34 7.80 1.58
N GLY A 150 6.33 8.11 2.38
CA GLY A 150 6.25 9.04 3.49
C GLY A 150 7.64 9.45 4.00
N ARG A 151 7.68 10.20 5.08
CA ARG A 151 8.90 10.72 5.68
C ARG A 151 9.84 9.59 6.14
N TYR A 152 9.28 8.53 6.70
CA TYR A 152 10.06 7.44 7.31
C TYR A 152 10.29 6.32 6.31
N LYS A 153 11.56 6.14 5.93
CA LYS A 153 12.00 5.17 4.92
C LYS A 153 11.56 3.73 5.26
N HIS A 154 11.71 3.32 6.52
CA HIS A 154 11.39 1.97 6.97
C HIS A 154 9.90 1.60 6.80
N ILE A 155 8.97 2.54 6.98
CA ILE A 155 7.53 2.32 6.75
C ILE A 155 7.27 2.15 5.24
N ALA A 156 7.89 3.00 4.43
CA ALA A 156 7.76 2.90 2.98
C ALA A 156 8.34 1.58 2.44
N GLU A 157 9.46 1.12 2.99
CA GLU A 157 10.09 -0.16 2.64
C GLU A 157 9.23 -1.36 3.04
N ALA A 158 8.50 -1.30 4.16
CA ALA A 158 7.56 -2.34 4.56
C ALA A 158 6.41 -2.52 3.55
N LEU A 159 5.94 -1.44 2.95
CA LEU A 159 4.85 -1.46 1.95
C LEU A 159 5.35 -1.75 0.52
N GLN A 160 6.65 -1.61 0.24
CA GLN A 160 7.18 -1.71 -1.13
C GLN A 160 6.88 -3.05 -1.82
N PRO A 161 7.03 -4.23 -1.18
CA PRO A 161 6.71 -5.51 -1.82
C PRO A 161 5.24 -5.60 -2.22
N ALA A 162 4.33 -5.18 -1.33
CA ALA A 162 2.89 -5.17 -1.61
C ALA A 162 2.55 -4.19 -2.74
N GLN A 163 3.19 -3.02 -2.78
CA GLN A 163 3.04 -2.08 -3.89
C GLN A 163 3.43 -2.72 -5.23
N GLN A 164 4.58 -3.41 -5.27
CA GLN A 164 5.04 -4.06 -6.49
C GLN A 164 4.07 -5.15 -6.96
N ALA A 165 3.55 -5.95 -6.03
CA ALA A 165 2.56 -6.97 -6.32
C ALA A 165 1.27 -6.35 -6.90
N LEU A 166 0.69 -5.36 -6.24
CA LEU A 166 -0.50 -4.66 -6.70
C LEU A 166 -0.33 -4.02 -8.08
N LEU A 167 0.85 -3.44 -8.35
CA LEU A 167 1.19 -2.92 -9.68
C LEU A 167 1.24 -4.02 -10.72
N SER A 168 1.86 -5.17 -10.41
CA SER A 168 1.94 -6.32 -11.33
C SER A 168 0.56 -6.90 -11.63
N TRP A 169 -0.33 -6.95 -10.65
CA TRP A 169 -1.72 -7.40 -10.80
C TRP A 169 -2.64 -6.32 -11.42
N ARG A 170 -2.14 -5.09 -11.58
CA ARG A 170 -2.92 -3.93 -12.08
C ARG A 170 -4.10 -3.56 -11.16
N VAL A 171 -3.94 -3.75 -9.86
CA VAL A 171 -4.92 -3.39 -8.85
C VAL A 171 -4.69 -1.96 -8.39
N HIS A 172 -5.69 -1.11 -8.51
CA HIS A 172 -5.66 0.25 -7.99
C HIS A 172 -6.10 0.29 -6.54
N VAL A 173 -5.29 0.92 -5.67
CA VAL A 173 -5.57 1.02 -4.24
C VAL A 173 -6.04 2.41 -3.86
N THR A 174 -7.07 2.47 -3.04
CA THR A 174 -7.48 3.66 -2.30
C THR A 174 -7.49 3.30 -0.81
N ALA A 175 -6.82 4.07 0.03
CA ALA A 175 -6.86 3.87 1.47
C ALA A 175 -7.69 4.95 2.16
N VAL A 176 -8.47 4.57 3.16
CA VAL A 176 -9.30 5.46 3.98
C VAL A 176 -9.06 5.20 5.46
N HIS A 177 -9.10 6.28 6.23
CA HIS A 177 -9.05 6.15 7.68
C HIS A 177 -10.43 5.72 8.20
N ARG A 178 -10.44 4.66 9.01
CA ARG A 178 -11.63 4.15 9.70
C ARG A 178 -11.35 4.16 11.20
N PRO A 179 -12.12 4.89 12.01
CA PRO A 179 -11.92 4.89 13.46
C PRO A 179 -11.97 3.48 14.05
N GLY A 180 -11.05 3.17 14.99
CA GLY A 180 -10.88 1.83 15.58
C GLY A 180 -12.15 1.25 16.19
N VAL A 181 -13.04 2.10 16.79
CA VAL A 181 -14.37 1.67 17.28
C VAL A 181 -15.24 0.99 16.20
N LEU A 182 -14.96 1.20 14.92
CA LEU A 182 -15.67 0.59 13.79
C LEU A 182 -14.86 -0.56 13.15
N ASN A 183 -13.64 -0.85 13.65
CA ASN A 183 -12.74 -1.84 13.10
C ASN A 183 -12.71 -3.15 13.92
N GLN A 184 -13.70 -3.39 14.75
CA GLN A 184 -13.80 -4.52 15.68
C GLN A 184 -13.71 -5.91 15.04
N GLU A 185 -13.89 -6.01 13.72
CA GLU A 185 -13.76 -7.29 12.99
C GLU A 185 -12.31 -7.69 12.72
N ALA A 186 -11.39 -6.75 12.63
CA ALA A 186 -9.97 -7.01 12.46
C ALA A 186 -9.22 -7.19 13.79
N ASP A 187 -9.85 -6.78 14.90
CA ASP A 187 -9.34 -6.82 16.28
C ASP A 187 -9.50 -8.21 16.93
N ARG A 188 -10.15 -9.17 16.29
CA ARG A 188 -10.41 -10.53 16.77
C ARG A 188 -9.51 -11.55 16.09
#